data_66434788b5d9ff804f199096929f733d
#
_entry.id   66434788b5d9ff804f199096929f733d
#
_cell.length_a   1.000
_cell.length_b   1.000
_cell.length_c   1.000
_cell.angle_alpha   90.00
_cell.angle_beta   90.00
_cell.angle_gamma   90.00
#
_symmetry.space_group_name_H-M   'P 1'
#
loop_
_entity.id
_entity.type
_entity.pdbx_description
1 polymer ?
#
loop_
_entity_poly.entity_id
_entity_poly.type
_entity_poly.pdbx_seq_one_letter_code
_entity_poly.pdbx_strand_id
1 'polypeptide(L)'
;MNYSGAVFFDYDGTLTDEALGIYKPTNATVSAIKKLQQKGFFVCLATGRAKCYAPKNGIEFDGYITSNGAYAELCGKAVQSIAFPPDLLSEVIDYFVQNDIYYSVETQKRCYARDLNEKSFRSMIDNFNIPADVFDPMDEISEIERSNIAKMLFAYPDEDTFLNVKEHFNGKLKLDKHRFSSSADVGLYGITKGIGVSALLKTLDVPFENTYAFGDGTNDIEMMREVKHSVAMGICAPELKEISETVTESVENEGISKALEKYGLI
;
A
#
# COMPACT_ATOMS: atom_id res chain seq x y z
N MET A 1 14.09 17.54 -11.68
CA MET A 1 12.80 18.19 -12.03
C MET A 1 12.41 19.00 -10.82
N ASN A 2 12.03 20.24 -10.98
CA ASN A 2 11.57 21.06 -9.85
C ASN A 2 10.04 20.90 -9.78
N TYR A 3 9.56 20.19 -8.78
CA TYR A 3 8.13 20.10 -8.51
C TYR A 3 7.68 21.27 -7.63
N SER A 4 6.42 21.70 -7.81
CA SER A 4 5.78 22.76 -6.99
C SER A 4 5.36 22.26 -5.60
N GLY A 5 5.20 20.95 -5.46
CA GLY A 5 4.79 20.25 -4.24
C GLY A 5 4.67 18.75 -4.51
N ALA A 6 4.20 17.99 -3.52
CA ALA A 6 4.01 16.56 -3.62
C ALA A 6 2.66 16.12 -3.03
N VAL A 7 1.97 15.21 -3.72
CA VAL A 7 0.71 14.63 -3.25
C VAL A 7 0.78 13.11 -3.30
N PHE A 8 0.49 12.50 -2.17
CA PHE A 8 0.51 11.06 -1.96
C PHE A 8 -0.92 10.56 -1.83
N PHE A 9 -1.29 9.57 -2.63
CA PHE A 9 -2.62 8.96 -2.60
C PHE A 9 -2.51 7.50 -2.20
N ASP A 10 -3.25 7.08 -1.19
CA ASP A 10 -3.56 5.67 -1.02
C ASP A 10 -4.47 5.18 -2.16
N TYR A 11 -4.61 3.86 -2.29
CA TYR A 11 -5.40 3.26 -3.36
C TYR A 11 -6.74 2.72 -2.87
N ASP A 12 -6.71 1.68 -2.02
CA ASP A 12 -7.87 0.90 -1.60
C ASP A 12 -8.64 1.65 -0.49
N GLY A 13 -9.82 2.16 -0.78
CA GLY A 13 -10.61 3.04 0.11
C GLY A 13 -10.38 4.54 -0.14
N THR A 14 -9.41 4.91 -0.99
CA THR A 14 -9.04 6.29 -1.28
C THR A 14 -9.22 6.65 -2.76
N LEU A 15 -8.51 6.00 -3.68
CA LEU A 15 -8.73 6.15 -5.13
C LEU A 15 -9.86 5.26 -5.64
N THR A 16 -10.11 4.16 -4.96
CA THR A 16 -11.17 3.18 -5.22
C THR A 16 -11.93 2.88 -3.93
N ASP A 17 -13.09 2.21 -4.03
CA ASP A 17 -13.81 1.67 -2.88
C ASP A 17 -14.53 0.38 -3.32
N GLU A 18 -13.88 -0.76 -3.08
CA GLU A 18 -14.40 -2.07 -3.46
C GLU A 18 -15.70 -2.40 -2.71
N ALA A 19 -15.89 -1.89 -1.49
CA ALA A 19 -17.11 -2.09 -0.72
C ALA A 19 -18.34 -1.44 -1.39
N LEU A 20 -18.11 -0.38 -2.14
CA LEU A 20 -19.12 0.32 -2.95
C LEU A 20 -19.12 -0.14 -4.42
N GLY A 21 -18.31 -1.13 -4.79
CA GLY A 21 -18.17 -1.60 -6.17
C GLY A 21 -17.40 -0.64 -7.09
N ILE A 22 -16.65 0.29 -6.54
CA ILE A 22 -15.83 1.26 -7.27
C ILE A 22 -14.41 0.71 -7.40
N TYR A 23 -14.15 -0.08 -8.45
CA TYR A 23 -12.88 -0.77 -8.69
C TYR A 23 -11.86 0.08 -9.48
N LYS A 24 -12.20 1.30 -9.86
CA LYS A 24 -11.32 2.23 -10.60
C LYS A 24 -11.60 3.65 -10.13
N PRO A 25 -10.57 4.53 -10.11
CA PRO A 25 -10.78 5.94 -9.85
C PRO A 25 -11.84 6.54 -10.77
N THR A 26 -12.67 7.42 -10.26
CA THR A 26 -13.68 8.11 -11.06
C THR A 26 -13.05 9.00 -12.12
N ASN A 27 -13.79 9.33 -13.16
CA ASN A 27 -13.30 10.23 -14.21
C ASN A 27 -12.96 11.62 -13.65
N ALA A 28 -13.70 12.09 -12.64
CA ALA A 28 -13.43 13.36 -11.98
C ALA A 28 -12.10 13.30 -11.22
N THR A 29 -11.86 12.24 -10.42
CA THR A 29 -10.59 12.02 -9.73
C THR A 29 -9.41 11.93 -10.70
N VAL A 30 -9.53 11.16 -11.80
CA VAL A 30 -8.47 11.08 -12.82
C VAL A 30 -8.19 12.46 -13.46
N SER A 31 -9.24 13.22 -13.76
CA SER A 31 -9.10 14.58 -14.32
C SER A 31 -8.44 15.53 -13.33
N ALA A 32 -8.83 15.47 -12.05
CA ALA A 32 -8.26 16.30 -10.98
C ALA A 32 -6.77 16.03 -10.80
N ILE A 33 -6.37 14.75 -10.76
CA ILE A 33 -4.96 14.36 -10.65
C ILE A 33 -4.14 14.83 -11.86
N LYS A 34 -4.68 14.71 -13.08
CA LYS A 34 -4.01 15.25 -14.27
C LYS A 34 -3.80 16.76 -14.23
N LYS A 35 -4.80 17.53 -13.74
CA LYS A 35 -4.65 18.98 -13.55
C LYS A 35 -3.56 19.29 -12.52
N LEU A 36 -3.50 18.51 -11.43
CA LEU A 36 -2.48 18.64 -10.40
C LEU A 36 -1.07 18.45 -10.97
N GLN A 37 -0.86 17.41 -11.78
CA GLN A 37 0.40 17.17 -12.49
C GLN A 37 0.74 18.30 -13.48
N GLN A 38 -0.25 18.84 -14.21
CA GLN A 38 -0.06 19.99 -15.12
C GLN A 38 0.36 21.26 -14.39
N LYS A 39 0.00 21.41 -13.10
CA LYS A 39 0.48 22.49 -12.21
C LYS A 39 1.86 22.21 -11.58
N GLY A 40 2.50 21.11 -11.98
CA GLY A 40 3.86 20.77 -11.57
C GLY A 40 3.96 20.07 -10.22
N PHE A 41 2.87 19.49 -9.69
CA PHE A 41 2.95 18.67 -8.49
C PHE A 41 3.44 17.25 -8.82
N PHE A 42 4.30 16.72 -7.95
CA PHE A 42 4.66 15.32 -7.93
C PHE A 42 3.47 14.50 -7.39
N VAL A 43 3.04 13.50 -8.13
CA VAL A 43 1.91 12.64 -7.76
C VAL A 43 2.39 11.22 -7.52
N CYS A 44 2.15 10.70 -6.32
CA CYS A 44 2.62 9.40 -5.88
C CYS A 44 1.46 8.50 -5.46
N LEU A 45 1.50 7.24 -5.88
CA LEU A 45 0.68 6.18 -5.33
C LEU A 45 1.37 5.57 -4.11
N ALA A 46 0.69 5.49 -2.96
CA ALA A 46 1.19 4.87 -1.72
C ALA A 46 0.25 3.72 -1.30
N THR A 47 0.63 2.48 -1.54
CA THR A 47 -0.23 1.31 -1.37
C THR A 47 0.44 0.15 -0.63
N GLY A 48 -0.36 -0.70 0.02
CA GLY A 48 0.08 -2.01 0.52
C GLY A 48 0.39 -3.01 -0.59
N ARG A 49 -0.11 -2.80 -1.80
CA ARG A 49 0.11 -3.68 -2.95
C ARG A 49 1.58 -3.67 -3.36
N ALA A 50 2.08 -4.83 -3.86
CA ALA A 50 3.41 -4.87 -4.46
C ALA A 50 3.44 -4.17 -5.83
N LYS A 51 4.61 -3.71 -6.26
CA LYS A 51 4.78 -2.95 -7.51
C LYS A 51 4.30 -3.69 -8.74
N CYS A 52 4.49 -5.02 -8.79
CA CYS A 52 4.13 -5.85 -9.93
C CYS A 52 2.63 -5.86 -10.24
N TYR A 53 1.77 -5.58 -9.25
CA TYR A 53 0.32 -5.47 -9.44
C TYR A 53 -0.26 -4.14 -8.92
N ALA A 54 0.57 -3.16 -8.65
CA ALA A 54 0.12 -1.82 -8.31
C ALA A 54 -0.69 -1.24 -9.49
N PRO A 55 -1.97 -0.85 -9.27
CA PRO A 55 -2.85 -0.47 -10.36
C PRO A 55 -2.49 0.92 -10.91
N LYS A 56 -2.65 1.09 -12.23
CA LYS A 56 -2.46 2.38 -12.91
C LYS A 56 -3.79 3.08 -13.20
N ASN A 57 -4.78 2.33 -13.68
CA ASN A 57 -6.16 2.77 -13.90
C ASN A 57 -6.32 4.16 -14.56
N GLY A 58 -5.46 4.45 -15.56
CA GLY A 58 -5.51 5.73 -16.32
C GLY A 58 -4.80 6.90 -15.65
N ILE A 59 -4.13 6.68 -14.52
CA ILE A 59 -3.25 7.65 -13.86
C ILE A 59 -1.80 7.18 -14.04
N GLU A 60 -0.96 8.04 -14.60
CA GLU A 60 0.48 7.84 -14.64
C GLU A 60 1.10 8.55 -13.44
N PHE A 61 1.46 7.79 -12.41
CA PHE A 61 2.08 8.34 -11.22
C PHE A 61 3.56 8.66 -11.48
N ASP A 62 4.02 9.79 -10.93
CA ASP A 62 5.44 10.19 -10.97
C ASP A 62 6.29 9.36 -10.00
N GLY A 63 5.67 8.79 -8.97
CA GLY A 63 6.30 7.91 -8.00
C GLY A 63 5.36 6.86 -7.43
N TYR A 64 5.96 5.87 -6.79
CA TYR A 64 5.25 4.78 -6.14
C TYR A 64 5.88 4.49 -4.78
N ILE A 65 5.03 4.30 -3.79
CA ILE A 65 5.33 3.66 -2.51
C ILE A 65 4.50 2.40 -2.47
N THR A 66 5.15 1.24 -2.41
CA THR A 66 4.48 -0.08 -2.47
C THR A 66 4.93 -0.97 -1.32
N SER A 67 4.24 -2.10 -1.12
CA SER A 67 4.50 -3.02 -0.01
C SER A 67 4.51 -2.30 1.35
N ASN A 68 3.51 -1.43 1.58
CA ASN A 68 3.40 -0.60 2.79
C ASN A 68 4.68 0.19 3.13
N GLY A 69 5.41 0.69 2.12
CA GLY A 69 6.60 1.51 2.30
C GLY A 69 7.93 0.77 2.22
N ALA A 70 7.94 -0.55 2.08
CA ALA A 70 9.18 -1.31 1.88
C ALA A 70 9.88 -0.93 0.56
N TYR A 71 9.13 -0.45 -0.42
CA TYR A 71 9.68 0.04 -1.67
C TYR A 71 9.17 1.44 -1.99
N ALA A 72 10.07 2.32 -2.44
CA ALA A 72 9.73 3.63 -2.98
C ALA A 72 10.55 3.95 -4.22
N GLU A 73 9.89 4.53 -5.24
CA GLU A 73 10.55 4.96 -6.48
C GLU A 73 10.10 6.36 -6.92
N LEU A 74 11.03 7.05 -7.54
CA LEU A 74 10.86 8.35 -8.16
C LEU A 74 11.12 8.22 -9.66
N CYS A 75 10.13 8.48 -10.50
CA CYS A 75 10.24 8.40 -11.96
C CYS A 75 10.93 7.11 -12.45
N GLY A 76 10.52 5.95 -11.90
CA GLY A 76 11.04 4.64 -12.26
C GLY A 76 12.41 4.28 -11.67
N LYS A 77 12.98 5.12 -10.82
CA LYS A 77 14.23 4.84 -10.09
C LYS A 77 13.94 4.57 -8.63
N ALA A 78 14.34 3.40 -8.14
CA ALA A 78 14.22 3.07 -6.72
C ALA A 78 15.03 4.04 -5.86
N VAL A 79 14.38 4.63 -4.86
CA VAL A 79 15.00 5.45 -3.80
C VAL A 79 15.05 4.69 -2.48
N GLN A 80 14.19 3.68 -2.32
CA GLN A 80 14.18 2.78 -1.19
C GLN A 80 13.78 1.37 -1.65
N SER A 81 14.48 0.37 -1.13
CA SER A 81 14.13 -1.05 -1.30
C SER A 81 14.56 -1.80 -0.04
N ILE A 82 13.59 -2.22 0.75
CA ILE A 82 13.77 -2.94 2.01
C ILE A 82 13.19 -4.33 1.82
N ALA A 83 14.00 -5.36 2.09
CA ALA A 83 13.59 -6.75 2.02
C ALA A 83 13.69 -7.41 3.40
N PHE A 84 13.00 -8.52 3.57
CA PHE A 84 13.14 -9.35 4.77
C PHE A 84 14.58 -9.81 4.94
N PRO A 85 15.17 -9.68 6.15
CA PRO A 85 16.41 -10.34 6.49
C PRO A 85 16.27 -11.86 6.27
N PRO A 86 17.27 -12.54 5.66
CA PRO A 86 17.15 -13.96 5.30
C PRO A 86 16.79 -14.88 6.48
N ASP A 87 17.37 -14.64 7.64
CA ASP A 87 17.11 -15.44 8.84
C ASP A 87 15.67 -15.26 9.34
N LEU A 88 15.16 -14.01 9.37
CA LEU A 88 13.78 -13.73 9.75
C LEU A 88 12.79 -14.29 8.73
N LEU A 89 13.09 -14.16 7.43
CA LEU A 89 12.26 -14.74 6.38
C LEU A 89 12.12 -16.26 6.56
N SER A 90 13.24 -16.94 6.82
CA SER A 90 13.25 -18.38 7.06
C SER A 90 12.46 -18.74 8.32
N GLU A 91 12.65 -18.01 9.43
CA GLU A 91 11.89 -18.20 10.67
C GLU A 91 10.37 -18.09 10.44
N VAL A 92 9.92 -17.09 9.67
CA VAL A 92 8.49 -16.87 9.37
C VAL A 92 7.94 -17.99 8.49
N ILE A 93 8.65 -18.35 7.43
CA ILE A 93 8.24 -19.44 6.53
C ILE A 93 8.16 -20.76 7.27
N ASP A 94 9.17 -21.11 8.09
CA ASP A 94 9.20 -22.34 8.87
C ASP A 94 8.03 -22.39 9.87
N TYR A 95 7.74 -21.28 10.54
CA TYR A 95 6.59 -21.18 11.43
C TYR A 95 5.27 -21.42 10.70
N PHE A 96 5.07 -20.78 9.53
CA PHE A 96 3.86 -20.98 8.73
C PHE A 96 3.71 -22.41 8.23
N VAL A 97 4.80 -23.04 7.77
CA VAL A 97 4.79 -24.44 7.32
C VAL A 97 4.46 -25.38 8.47
N GLN A 98 5.10 -25.22 9.66
CA GLN A 98 4.88 -26.06 10.82
C GLN A 98 3.46 -25.98 11.39
N ASN A 99 2.80 -24.83 11.25
CA ASN A 99 1.43 -24.60 11.74
C ASN A 99 0.37 -24.71 10.62
N ASP A 100 0.76 -25.23 9.45
CA ASP A 100 -0.11 -25.36 8.25
C ASP A 100 -0.85 -24.06 7.87
N ILE A 101 -0.17 -22.93 8.05
CA ILE A 101 -0.67 -21.61 7.67
C ILE A 101 -0.36 -21.37 6.18
N TYR A 102 -1.38 -21.02 5.42
CA TYR A 102 -1.19 -20.63 4.02
C TYR A 102 -0.48 -19.27 3.93
N TYR A 103 0.47 -19.14 3.02
CA TYR A 103 1.18 -17.88 2.78
C TYR A 103 1.57 -17.69 1.31
N SER A 104 1.81 -16.44 0.95
CA SER A 104 2.48 -16.00 -0.25
C SER A 104 3.54 -14.95 0.08
N VAL A 105 4.50 -14.77 -0.83
CA VAL A 105 5.55 -13.77 -0.70
C VAL A 105 5.54 -12.85 -1.91
N GLU A 106 5.91 -11.59 -1.71
CA GLU A 106 5.81 -10.56 -2.72
C GLU A 106 7.14 -9.82 -2.88
N THR A 107 7.62 -9.79 -4.13
CA THR A 107 8.72 -8.93 -4.57
C THR A 107 8.16 -7.78 -5.41
N GLN A 108 9.02 -6.85 -5.83
CA GLN A 108 8.58 -5.76 -6.72
C GLN A 108 8.27 -6.23 -8.15
N LYS A 109 8.74 -7.41 -8.54
CA LYS A 109 8.60 -7.95 -9.90
C LYS A 109 7.54 -9.04 -10.03
N ARG A 110 7.47 -9.93 -9.03
CA ARG A 110 6.61 -11.11 -9.01
C ARG A 110 6.15 -11.42 -7.60
N CYS A 111 5.08 -12.16 -7.51
CA CYS A 111 4.60 -12.78 -6.28
C CYS A 111 4.74 -14.30 -6.39
N TYR A 112 4.91 -14.96 -5.26
CA TYR A 112 5.04 -16.42 -5.20
C TYR A 112 4.11 -16.95 -4.13
N ALA A 113 3.37 -18.02 -4.47
CA ALA A 113 2.38 -18.60 -3.57
C ALA A 113 2.67 -20.08 -3.32
N ARG A 114 2.44 -20.53 -2.08
CA ARG A 114 2.63 -21.92 -1.66
C ARG A 114 1.78 -22.89 -2.47
N ASP A 115 0.52 -22.54 -2.73
CA ASP A 115 -0.42 -23.30 -3.56
C ASP A 115 -1.37 -22.32 -4.28
N LEU A 116 -1.24 -22.27 -5.60
CA LEU A 116 -2.07 -21.40 -6.45
C LEU A 116 -3.53 -21.82 -6.54
N ASN A 117 -3.88 -23.04 -6.08
CA ASN A 117 -5.24 -23.55 -6.10
C ASN A 117 -5.93 -23.53 -4.73
N GLU A 118 -5.23 -23.11 -3.69
CA GLU A 118 -5.79 -23.02 -2.34
C GLU A 118 -6.96 -22.03 -2.32
N LYS A 119 -8.09 -22.42 -1.65
CA LYS A 119 -9.34 -21.66 -1.72
C LYS A 119 -9.25 -20.28 -1.09
N SER A 120 -8.59 -20.17 0.06
CA SER A 120 -8.44 -18.87 0.74
C SER A 120 -7.61 -17.91 -0.08
N PHE A 121 -6.57 -18.41 -0.76
CA PHE A 121 -5.78 -17.63 -1.70
C PHE A 121 -6.61 -17.16 -2.91
N ARG A 122 -7.37 -18.06 -3.53
CA ARG A 122 -8.26 -17.69 -4.65
C ARG A 122 -9.29 -16.64 -4.25
N SER A 123 -9.94 -16.83 -3.11
CA SER A 123 -10.89 -15.86 -2.58
C SER A 123 -10.24 -14.49 -2.34
N MET A 124 -9.01 -14.48 -1.84
CA MET A 124 -8.28 -13.25 -1.58
C MET A 124 -7.92 -12.50 -2.87
N ILE A 125 -7.31 -13.16 -3.85
CA ILE A 125 -6.95 -12.48 -5.11
C ILE A 125 -8.19 -11.97 -5.85
N ASP A 126 -9.32 -12.68 -5.76
CA ASP A 126 -10.59 -12.25 -6.34
C ASP A 126 -11.13 -11.01 -5.59
N ASN A 127 -11.13 -11.02 -4.25
CA ASN A 127 -11.61 -9.91 -3.42
C ASN A 127 -10.83 -8.61 -3.66
N PHE A 128 -9.51 -8.70 -3.85
CA PHE A 128 -8.65 -7.55 -4.12
C PHE A 128 -8.44 -7.29 -5.61
N ASN A 129 -9.13 -8.04 -6.47
CA ASN A 129 -8.97 -7.95 -7.93
C ASN A 129 -7.50 -7.98 -8.37
N ILE A 130 -6.71 -8.91 -7.79
CA ILE A 130 -5.30 -9.08 -8.12
C ILE A 130 -5.21 -10.04 -9.32
N PRO A 131 -4.49 -9.69 -10.39
CA PRO A 131 -4.30 -10.59 -11.52
C PRO A 131 -3.59 -11.88 -11.09
N ALA A 132 -4.18 -13.03 -11.37
CA ALA A 132 -3.61 -14.32 -10.96
C ALA A 132 -2.27 -14.63 -11.64
N ASP A 133 -2.01 -14.04 -12.81
CA ASP A 133 -0.80 -14.21 -13.60
C ASP A 133 0.43 -13.47 -13.04
N VAL A 134 0.28 -12.70 -11.95
CA VAL A 134 1.41 -12.12 -11.21
C VAL A 134 2.03 -13.10 -10.22
N PHE A 135 1.36 -14.25 -9.97
CA PHE A 135 1.82 -15.27 -9.03
C PHE A 135 2.44 -16.47 -9.74
N ASP A 136 3.60 -16.87 -9.29
CA ASP A 136 4.26 -18.12 -9.65
C ASP A 136 4.27 -19.10 -8.45
N PRO A 137 4.47 -20.41 -8.68
CA PRO A 137 4.68 -21.37 -7.60
C PRO A 137 5.90 -21.02 -6.74
N MET A 138 5.80 -21.26 -5.42
CA MET A 138 6.85 -20.90 -4.47
C MET A 138 8.19 -21.61 -4.71
N ASP A 139 8.17 -22.81 -5.31
CA ASP A 139 9.36 -23.58 -5.66
C ASP A 139 10.10 -23.05 -6.91
N GLU A 140 9.50 -22.13 -7.65
CA GLU A 140 10.11 -21.45 -8.79
C GLU A 140 10.87 -20.17 -8.41
N ILE A 141 10.82 -19.73 -7.14
CA ILE A 141 11.50 -18.50 -6.71
C ILE A 141 13.02 -18.65 -6.78
N SER A 142 13.68 -17.77 -7.51
CA SER A 142 15.13 -17.69 -7.53
C SER A 142 15.72 -17.12 -6.22
N GLU A 143 16.99 -17.42 -5.91
CA GLU A 143 17.68 -16.84 -4.76
C GLU A 143 17.70 -15.30 -4.80
N ILE A 144 17.86 -14.72 -5.99
CA ILE A 144 17.85 -13.28 -6.18
C ILE A 144 16.48 -12.70 -5.81
N GLU A 145 15.39 -13.34 -6.23
CA GLU A 145 14.04 -12.85 -5.89
C GLU A 145 13.72 -13.11 -4.44
N ARG A 146 14.15 -14.24 -3.88
CA ARG A 146 14.02 -14.52 -2.44
C ARG A 146 14.66 -13.45 -1.58
N SER A 147 15.82 -12.92 -1.97
CA SER A 147 16.50 -11.81 -1.28
C SER A 147 15.82 -10.45 -1.45
N ASN A 148 14.81 -10.34 -2.31
CA ASN A 148 14.04 -9.13 -2.57
C ASN A 148 12.59 -9.21 -2.08
N ILE A 149 12.24 -10.21 -1.26
CA ILE A 149 10.91 -10.31 -0.67
C ILE A 149 10.70 -9.12 0.28
N ALA A 150 9.76 -8.26 -0.08
CA ALA A 150 9.47 -7.02 0.65
C ALA A 150 8.24 -7.13 1.55
N LYS A 151 7.33 -8.04 1.22
CA LYS A 151 6.07 -8.28 1.94
C LYS A 151 5.70 -9.75 1.82
N MET A 152 4.99 -10.25 2.80
CA MET A 152 4.30 -11.53 2.74
C MET A 152 2.82 -11.31 3.01
N LEU A 153 2.05 -12.34 2.73
CA LEU A 153 0.64 -12.42 3.09
C LEU A 153 0.39 -13.80 3.68
N PHE A 154 -0.47 -13.90 4.68
CA PHE A 154 -0.96 -15.18 5.16
C PHE A 154 -2.48 -15.19 5.30
N ALA A 155 -3.08 -16.36 5.08
CA ALA A 155 -4.48 -16.63 5.38
C ALA A 155 -4.58 -17.47 6.66
N TYR A 156 -5.56 -17.18 7.48
CA TYR A 156 -5.79 -17.85 8.75
C TYR A 156 -7.22 -18.36 8.87
N PRO A 157 -7.41 -19.57 9.41
CA PRO A 157 -8.75 -20.19 9.53
C PRO A 157 -9.60 -19.53 10.64
N ASP A 158 -8.95 -18.98 11.67
CA ASP A 158 -9.58 -18.41 12.85
C ASP A 158 -8.74 -17.30 13.48
N GLU A 159 -9.35 -16.57 14.40
CA GLU A 159 -8.72 -15.43 15.09
C GLU A 159 -7.56 -15.86 15.99
N ASP A 160 -7.63 -17.05 16.59
CA ASP A 160 -6.56 -17.56 17.47
C ASP A 160 -5.27 -17.77 16.67
N THR A 161 -5.37 -18.28 15.45
CA THR A 161 -4.21 -18.40 14.54
C THR A 161 -3.57 -17.04 14.27
N PHE A 162 -4.37 -16.00 13.98
CA PHE A 162 -3.84 -14.64 13.80
C PHE A 162 -3.15 -14.11 15.07
N LEU A 163 -3.76 -14.28 16.22
CA LEU A 163 -3.22 -13.82 17.50
C LEU A 163 -1.92 -14.55 17.86
N ASN A 164 -1.84 -15.85 17.61
CA ASN A 164 -0.62 -16.64 17.83
C ASN A 164 0.54 -16.16 16.95
N VAL A 165 0.30 -15.88 15.67
CA VAL A 165 1.32 -15.29 14.77
C VAL A 165 1.76 -13.93 15.29
N LYS A 166 0.80 -13.09 15.70
CA LYS A 166 1.07 -11.75 16.22
C LYS A 166 1.90 -11.77 17.49
N GLU A 167 1.61 -12.68 18.42
CA GLU A 167 2.36 -12.83 19.65
C GLU A 167 3.77 -13.37 19.39
N HIS A 168 3.88 -14.44 18.58
CA HIS A 168 5.16 -15.08 18.27
C HIS A 168 6.16 -14.12 17.62
N PHE A 169 5.69 -13.27 16.70
CA PHE A 169 6.54 -12.32 15.98
C PHE A 169 6.44 -10.88 16.50
N ASN A 170 5.97 -10.70 17.73
CA ASN A 170 5.85 -9.37 18.33
C ASN A 170 7.19 -8.61 18.32
N GLY A 171 7.16 -7.37 17.83
CA GLY A 171 8.35 -6.51 17.67
C GLY A 171 9.26 -6.86 16.48
N LYS A 172 9.00 -7.96 15.75
CA LYS A 172 9.72 -8.32 14.53
C LYS A 172 8.90 -8.01 13.27
N LEU A 173 7.59 -8.29 13.32
CA LEU A 173 6.68 -8.12 12.20
C LEU A 173 5.58 -7.12 12.51
N LYS A 174 5.10 -6.45 11.46
CA LYS A 174 3.85 -5.71 11.41
C LYS A 174 2.82 -6.56 10.68
N LEU A 175 1.65 -6.77 11.29
CA LEU A 175 0.54 -7.51 10.70
C LEU A 175 -0.63 -6.55 10.48
N ASP A 176 -1.04 -6.38 9.23
CA ASP A 176 -2.18 -5.55 8.85
C ASP A 176 -3.31 -6.44 8.34
N LYS A 177 -4.39 -6.58 9.14
CA LYS A 177 -5.57 -7.39 8.77
C LYS A 177 -6.29 -6.81 7.57
N HIS A 178 -6.71 -7.68 6.67
CA HIS A 178 -7.59 -7.31 5.60
C HIS A 178 -9.06 -7.23 6.08
N ARG A 179 -9.76 -6.21 5.61
CA ARG A 179 -11.11 -5.87 6.11
C ARG A 179 -12.18 -6.91 5.74
N PHE A 180 -12.02 -7.59 4.60
CA PHE A 180 -13.06 -8.47 4.03
C PHE A 180 -12.61 -9.92 3.81
N SER A 181 -11.48 -10.32 4.39
CA SER A 181 -10.96 -11.68 4.28
C SER A 181 -10.22 -12.09 5.55
N SER A 182 -10.22 -13.38 5.86
CA SER A 182 -9.40 -13.95 6.93
C SER A 182 -7.94 -14.06 6.48
N SER A 183 -7.33 -12.92 6.18
CA SER A 183 -5.94 -12.79 5.74
C SER A 183 -5.33 -11.50 6.26
N ALA A 184 -4.01 -11.44 6.27
CA ALA A 184 -3.27 -10.27 6.69
C ALA A 184 -1.98 -10.10 5.89
N ASP A 185 -1.62 -8.85 5.65
CA ASP A 185 -0.28 -8.48 5.20
C ASP A 185 0.74 -8.69 6.32
N VAL A 186 1.93 -9.13 5.97
CA VAL A 186 3.07 -9.30 6.85
C VAL A 186 4.22 -8.45 6.34
N GLY A 187 4.53 -7.39 7.06
CA GLY A 187 5.67 -6.51 6.82
C GLY A 187 6.68 -6.57 7.95
N LEU A 188 7.82 -5.94 7.75
CA LEU A 188 8.80 -5.75 8.81
C LEU A 188 8.31 -4.71 9.82
N TYR A 189 8.55 -4.95 11.12
CA TYR A 189 8.24 -3.98 12.15
C TYR A 189 8.93 -2.64 11.87
N GLY A 190 8.18 -1.54 12.01
CA GLY A 190 8.68 -0.18 11.76
C GLY A 190 8.70 0.24 10.28
N ILE A 191 8.40 -0.66 9.33
CA ILE A 191 8.25 -0.28 7.92
C ILE A 191 6.80 0.11 7.66
N THR A 192 6.59 1.36 7.22
CA THR A 192 5.27 1.97 7.04
C THR A 192 5.25 2.83 5.77
N LYS A 193 4.06 3.18 5.26
CA LYS A 193 3.94 4.12 4.14
C LYS A 193 4.66 5.45 4.43
N GLY A 194 4.69 5.90 5.69
CA GLY A 194 5.39 7.11 6.12
C GLY A 194 6.88 7.07 5.83
N ILE A 195 7.56 5.93 6.07
CA ILE A 195 8.98 5.79 5.72
C ILE A 195 9.20 5.97 4.21
N GLY A 196 8.31 5.43 3.38
CA GLY A 196 8.36 5.64 1.93
C GLY A 196 8.17 7.10 1.54
N VAL A 197 7.21 7.80 2.17
CA VAL A 197 6.99 9.24 1.97
C VAL A 197 8.24 10.03 2.36
N SER A 198 8.79 9.76 3.54
CA SER A 198 10.01 10.42 4.04
C SER A 198 11.21 10.21 3.10
N ALA A 199 11.38 8.99 2.55
CA ALA A 199 12.43 8.69 1.57
C ALA A 199 12.26 9.50 0.27
N LEU A 200 11.02 9.62 -0.24
CA LEU A 200 10.74 10.42 -1.43
C LEU A 200 10.92 11.91 -1.16
N LEU A 201 10.39 12.45 -0.05
CA LEU A 201 10.51 13.87 0.29
C LEU A 201 11.96 14.33 0.47
N LYS A 202 12.84 13.47 0.98
CA LYS A 202 14.28 13.74 1.06
C LYS A 202 14.96 13.87 -0.30
N THR A 203 14.39 13.24 -1.33
CA THR A 203 14.92 13.26 -2.70
C THR A 203 14.28 14.36 -3.54
N LEU A 204 13.01 14.70 -3.21
CA LEU A 204 12.26 15.78 -3.85
C LEU A 204 12.63 17.11 -3.18
N ASP A 205 13.10 18.06 -3.96
CA ASP A 205 13.32 19.43 -3.46
C ASP A 205 12.00 20.22 -3.53
N VAL A 206 11.05 19.88 -2.61
CA VAL A 206 9.74 20.53 -2.53
C VAL A 206 9.54 21.17 -1.16
N PRO A 207 8.87 22.34 -1.07
CA PRO A 207 8.54 22.94 0.21
C PRO A 207 7.60 22.02 1.01
N PHE A 208 7.89 21.81 2.29
CA PHE A 208 7.03 21.00 3.17
C PHE A 208 5.59 21.50 3.20
N GLU A 209 5.39 22.83 3.16
CA GLU A 209 4.07 23.47 3.11
C GLU A 209 3.23 23.09 1.87
N ASN A 210 3.85 22.49 0.85
CA ASN A 210 3.20 22.04 -0.37
C ASN A 210 3.15 20.50 -0.46
N THR A 211 3.11 19.81 0.68
CA THR A 211 3.00 18.35 0.74
C THR A 211 1.62 17.92 1.25
N TYR A 212 1.01 16.95 0.58
CA TYR A 212 -0.36 16.48 0.83
C TYR A 212 -0.41 14.96 0.83
N ALA A 213 -1.27 14.38 1.67
CA ALA A 213 -1.57 12.95 1.63
C ALA A 213 -3.07 12.70 1.77
N PHE A 214 -3.56 11.70 1.03
CA PHE A 214 -4.94 11.22 1.05
C PHE A 214 -4.96 9.75 1.43
N GLY A 215 -5.82 9.35 2.39
CA GLY A 215 -5.91 7.98 2.88
C GLY A 215 -7.22 7.71 3.60
N ASP A 216 -7.47 6.44 3.92
CA ASP A 216 -8.65 6.01 4.67
C ASP A 216 -8.33 4.98 5.77
N GLY A 217 -7.21 4.27 5.66
CA GLY A 217 -6.85 3.15 6.53
C GLY A 217 -5.90 3.52 7.70
N THR A 218 -5.78 2.61 8.65
CA THR A 218 -4.81 2.77 9.76
C THR A 218 -3.35 2.69 9.30
N ASN A 219 -3.08 2.05 8.16
CA ASN A 219 -1.75 2.00 7.53
C ASN A 219 -1.34 3.32 6.86
N ASP A 220 -2.26 4.32 6.79
CA ASP A 220 -1.98 5.66 6.28
C ASP A 220 -1.56 6.65 7.38
N ILE A 221 -1.73 6.30 8.64
CA ILE A 221 -1.45 7.18 9.77
C ILE A 221 -0.04 7.76 9.71
N GLU A 222 0.96 6.92 9.47
CA GLU A 222 2.34 7.38 9.38
C GLU A 222 2.59 8.21 8.12
N MET A 223 1.92 7.92 6.99
CA MET A 223 1.98 8.74 5.79
C MET A 223 1.42 10.15 6.05
N MET A 224 0.28 10.24 6.75
CA MET A 224 -0.34 11.53 7.11
C MET A 224 0.56 12.39 7.99
N ARG A 225 1.39 11.78 8.85
CA ARG A 225 2.31 12.50 9.74
C ARG A 225 3.55 13.06 9.02
N GLU A 226 3.89 12.54 7.84
CA GLU A 226 5.06 12.95 7.07
C GLU A 226 4.79 14.14 6.14
N VAL A 227 3.55 14.62 6.06
CA VAL A 227 3.15 15.72 5.18
C VAL A 227 2.56 16.88 5.97
N LYS A 228 2.50 18.06 5.34
CA LYS A 228 1.87 19.25 5.94
C LYS A 228 0.36 19.12 5.99
N HIS A 229 -0.26 18.69 4.90
CA HIS A 229 -1.70 18.63 4.74
C HIS A 229 -2.19 17.20 4.62
N SER A 230 -2.80 16.69 5.68
CA SER A 230 -3.36 15.35 5.75
C SER A 230 -4.88 15.39 5.54
N VAL A 231 -5.36 14.57 4.59
CA VAL A 231 -6.77 14.51 4.18
C VAL A 231 -7.30 13.09 4.34
N ALA A 232 -8.15 12.85 5.33
CA ALA A 232 -8.87 11.60 5.47
C ALA A 232 -10.07 11.56 4.52
N MET A 233 -10.34 10.40 3.92
CA MET A 233 -11.55 10.18 3.13
C MET A 233 -12.80 10.19 4.04
N GLY A 234 -13.96 10.46 3.47
CA GLY A 234 -15.22 10.53 4.22
C GLY A 234 -15.63 9.20 4.88
N ILE A 235 -15.19 8.07 4.29
CA ILE A 235 -15.24 6.75 4.90
C ILE A 235 -13.81 6.36 5.23
N CYS A 236 -13.43 6.41 6.50
CA CYS A 236 -12.07 6.14 6.97
C CYS A 236 -12.04 5.56 8.38
N ALA A 237 -10.89 5.04 8.78
CA ALA A 237 -10.65 4.59 10.15
C ALA A 237 -10.78 5.76 11.14
N PRO A 238 -11.43 5.55 12.31
CA PRO A 238 -11.59 6.61 13.32
C PRO A 238 -10.25 7.25 13.73
N GLU A 239 -9.22 6.43 13.91
CA GLU A 239 -7.89 6.87 14.31
C GLU A 239 -7.24 7.79 13.26
N LEU A 240 -7.47 7.52 11.97
CA LEU A 240 -6.99 8.37 10.89
C LEU A 240 -7.73 9.71 10.88
N LYS A 241 -9.04 9.67 11.10
CA LYS A 241 -9.88 10.87 11.18
C LYS A 241 -9.41 11.82 12.28
N GLU A 242 -9.01 11.28 13.45
CA GLU A 242 -8.57 12.08 14.60
C GLU A 242 -7.28 12.85 14.34
N ILE A 243 -6.38 12.30 13.52
CA ILE A 243 -5.07 12.92 13.26
C ILE A 243 -5.02 13.77 11.99
N SER A 244 -6.04 13.68 11.13
CA SER A 244 -6.05 14.37 9.85
C SER A 244 -6.46 15.82 9.99
N GLU A 245 -5.79 16.72 9.24
CA GLU A 245 -6.13 18.15 9.19
C GLU A 245 -7.54 18.37 8.62
N THR A 246 -7.91 17.58 7.61
CA THR A 246 -9.19 17.70 6.92
C THR A 246 -9.79 16.31 6.69
N VAL A 247 -11.11 16.20 6.84
CA VAL A 247 -11.89 15.08 6.34
C VAL A 247 -12.64 15.57 5.10
N THR A 248 -12.48 14.85 3.99
CA THR A 248 -13.20 15.13 2.75
C THR A 248 -14.42 14.22 2.60
N GLU A 249 -15.01 14.15 1.42
CA GLU A 249 -16.11 13.26 1.09
C GLU A 249 -15.61 11.83 0.77
N SER A 250 -16.54 10.88 0.62
CA SER A 250 -16.23 9.52 0.17
C SER A 250 -15.73 9.50 -1.29
N VAL A 251 -15.20 8.35 -1.72
CA VAL A 251 -14.83 8.11 -3.14
C VAL A 251 -16.03 8.34 -4.06
N GLU A 252 -17.20 7.79 -3.70
CA GLU A 252 -18.45 7.96 -4.45
C GLU A 252 -18.85 9.43 -4.63
N ASN A 253 -18.56 10.27 -3.63
CA ASN A 253 -18.91 11.67 -3.61
C ASN A 253 -17.77 12.60 -4.05
N GLU A 254 -16.78 12.06 -4.79
CA GLU A 254 -15.67 12.80 -5.40
C GLU A 254 -14.78 13.53 -4.37
N GLY A 255 -14.51 12.87 -3.23
CA GLY A 255 -13.79 13.47 -2.11
C GLY A 255 -12.44 14.05 -2.48
N ILE A 256 -11.66 13.35 -3.32
CA ILE A 256 -10.33 13.83 -3.76
C ILE A 256 -10.46 15.13 -4.56
N SER A 257 -11.33 15.17 -5.58
CA SER A 257 -11.51 16.37 -6.42
C SER A 257 -11.93 17.57 -5.57
N LYS A 258 -12.90 17.39 -4.67
CA LYS A 258 -13.39 18.44 -3.78
C LYS A 258 -12.30 18.95 -2.83
N ALA A 259 -11.47 18.07 -2.28
CA ALA A 259 -10.38 18.50 -1.43
C ALA A 259 -9.31 19.27 -2.20
N LEU A 260 -8.91 18.80 -3.38
CA LEU A 260 -7.94 19.49 -4.24
C LEU A 260 -8.44 20.88 -4.66
N GLU A 261 -9.73 21.03 -4.97
CA GLU A 261 -10.37 22.34 -5.22
C GLU A 261 -10.34 23.24 -4.00
N LYS A 262 -10.70 22.71 -2.81
CA LYS A 262 -10.69 23.43 -1.53
C LYS A 262 -9.31 24.00 -1.19
N TYR A 263 -8.25 23.24 -1.49
CA TYR A 263 -6.86 23.69 -1.30
C TYR A 263 -6.36 24.59 -2.44
N GLY A 264 -7.16 24.85 -3.49
CA GLY A 264 -6.76 25.65 -4.65
C GLY A 264 -5.71 24.99 -5.54
N LEU A 265 -5.59 23.67 -5.44
CA LEU A 265 -4.58 22.88 -6.18
C LEU A 265 -5.00 22.59 -7.62
N ILE A 266 -6.29 22.64 -7.94
CA ILE A 266 -6.83 22.41 -9.30
C ILE A 266 -7.83 23.48 -9.71
#